data_fa4d9cf82b5054c2e49c42ecfa88d699
#
_entry.id   fa4d9cf82b5054c2e49c42ecfa88d699
#
_cell.length_a   1.000
_cell.length_b   1.000
_cell.length_c   1.000
_cell.angle_alpha   90.00
_cell.angle_beta   90.00
_cell.angle_gamma   90.00
#
_symmetry.space_group_name_H-M   'P 1'
#
loop_
_entity.id
_entity.type
_entity.pdbx_description
1 polymer ?
#
loop_
_entity_poly.entity_id
_entity_poly.type
_entity_poly.pdbx_seq_one_letter_code
_entity_poly.pdbx_strand_id
1 'polypeptide(L)'
;MSKIRVEVGAVGTSTNKTDYYYLFEIREGKLEKNAQENVERFDIGLYSEDTTKTLYITQKGECSSLYEPNLEVVRQHSKAAEKRFTPISTKQVQVRRMDNILPADLIIDYLKIDTQGSELDVLKGAGDLLYNVRTVECEVEFVELYKGQPLFEDIKEYLNQYGLVFDRYRREVRWESRVRVFGDAIFKRV
;
A
#
# COMPACT_ATOMS: atom_id res chain seq x y z
N MET A 1 24.26 -3.25 10.40
CA MET A 1 23.72 -4.32 9.55
C MET A 1 22.81 -3.69 8.51
N SER A 2 22.90 -4.14 7.27
CA SER A 2 21.98 -3.79 6.18
C SER A 2 20.56 -4.24 6.55
N LYS A 3 19.56 -3.38 6.30
CA LYS A 3 18.15 -3.69 6.53
C LYS A 3 17.49 -4.12 5.24
N ILE A 4 16.53 -5.02 5.34
CA ILE A 4 15.68 -5.40 4.22
C ILE A 4 14.38 -4.61 4.27
N ARG A 5 14.08 -3.91 3.18
CA ARG A 5 12.88 -3.10 3.01
C ARG A 5 12.05 -3.61 1.84
N VAL A 6 10.77 -3.74 2.07
CA VAL A 6 9.77 -4.04 1.03
C VAL A 6 8.84 -2.85 0.93
N GLU A 7 8.68 -2.28 -0.27
CA GLU A 7 7.78 -1.15 -0.50
C GLU A 7 6.81 -1.46 -1.63
N VAL A 8 5.53 -1.31 -1.34
CA VAL A 8 4.40 -1.56 -2.25
C VAL A 8 3.69 -0.24 -2.52
N GLY A 9 3.49 0.09 -3.79
CA GLY A 9 3.14 1.44 -4.22
C GLY A 9 4.36 2.36 -4.22
N ALA A 10 5.50 1.86 -4.72
CA ALA A 10 6.85 2.39 -4.48
C ALA A 10 7.24 3.60 -5.34
N VAL A 11 6.29 4.30 -5.97
CA VAL A 11 6.60 5.50 -6.77
C VAL A 11 7.21 6.59 -5.92
N GLY A 12 8.38 7.07 -6.34
CA GLY A 12 9.11 8.13 -5.64
C GLY A 12 9.84 7.68 -4.38
N THR A 13 9.99 6.36 -4.17
CA THR A 13 10.79 5.82 -3.08
C THR A 13 12.25 6.26 -3.20
N SER A 14 12.77 6.86 -2.14
CA SER A 14 14.20 7.20 -2.02
C SER A 14 14.95 6.03 -1.40
N THR A 15 15.88 5.43 -2.15
CA THR A 15 16.72 4.32 -1.68
C THR A 15 18.08 4.81 -1.19
N ASN A 16 18.65 4.11 -0.22
CA ASN A 16 20.02 4.34 0.24
C ASN A 16 20.94 3.17 -0.19
N LYS A 17 22.24 3.34 -0.05
CA LYS A 17 23.24 2.32 -0.48
C LYS A 17 23.48 1.21 0.56
N THR A 18 22.90 1.31 1.74
CA THR A 18 23.17 0.38 2.85
C THR A 18 22.08 -0.66 3.06
N ASP A 19 20.86 -0.33 2.73
CA ASP A 19 19.71 -1.22 2.88
C ASP A 19 19.39 -1.93 1.56
N TYR A 20 18.78 -3.11 1.61
CA TYR A 20 18.32 -3.85 0.44
C TYR A 20 16.83 -3.61 0.23
N TYR A 21 16.40 -3.38 -1.01
CA TYR A 21 15.05 -2.99 -1.34
C TYR A 21 14.39 -3.98 -2.31
N TYR A 22 13.15 -4.35 -2.01
CA TYR A 22 12.19 -4.96 -2.93
C TYR A 22 11.10 -3.92 -3.19
N LEU A 23 11.00 -3.41 -4.42
CA LEU A 23 10.06 -2.36 -4.81
C LEU A 23 8.99 -2.91 -5.74
N PHE A 24 7.72 -2.75 -5.37
CA PHE A 24 6.56 -3.19 -6.14
C PHE A 24 5.72 -2.00 -6.58
N GLU A 25 5.38 -1.92 -7.87
CA GLU A 25 4.50 -0.89 -8.41
C GLU A 25 3.63 -1.47 -9.54
N ILE A 26 2.31 -1.29 -9.42
CA ILE A 26 1.33 -1.78 -10.39
C ILE A 26 1.24 -0.90 -11.64
N ARG A 27 1.63 0.37 -11.53
CA ARG A 27 1.63 1.33 -12.65
C ARG A 27 2.92 1.17 -13.44
N GLU A 28 2.82 0.47 -14.55
CA GLU A 28 3.91 0.14 -15.46
C GLU A 28 4.83 1.33 -15.77
N GLY A 29 6.14 1.12 -15.68
CA GLY A 29 7.17 2.11 -16.00
C GLY A 29 7.31 3.25 -15.00
N LYS A 30 6.71 3.16 -13.80
CA LYS A 30 6.82 4.17 -12.74
C LYS A 30 8.01 3.96 -11.81
N LEU A 31 8.57 2.75 -11.78
CA LEU A 31 9.82 2.52 -11.05
C LEU A 31 11.01 3.07 -11.86
N GLU A 32 11.89 3.80 -11.19
CA GLU A 32 13.11 4.28 -11.82
C GLU A 32 13.99 3.10 -12.26
N LYS A 33 14.46 3.14 -13.52
CA LYS A 33 15.28 2.06 -14.10
C LYS A 33 16.75 2.10 -13.73
N ASN A 34 17.15 3.00 -12.83
CA ASN A 34 18.54 3.09 -12.40
C ASN A 34 18.97 1.80 -11.70
N ALA A 35 19.91 1.08 -12.32
CA ALA A 35 20.44 -0.15 -11.76
C ALA A 35 21.22 0.16 -10.47
N GLN A 36 20.69 -0.35 -9.35
CA GLN A 36 21.39 -0.38 -8.06
C GLN A 36 21.44 -1.84 -7.63
N GLU A 37 22.62 -2.32 -7.24
CA GLU A 37 22.84 -3.73 -6.86
C GLU A 37 22.00 -4.17 -5.64
N ASN A 38 21.59 -3.21 -4.81
CA ASN A 38 20.80 -3.45 -3.61
C ASN A 38 19.29 -3.16 -3.80
N VAL A 39 18.79 -3.12 -5.04
CA VAL A 39 17.37 -2.83 -5.33
C VAL A 39 16.80 -3.76 -6.38
N GLU A 40 15.87 -4.60 -5.99
CA GLU A 40 15.02 -5.37 -6.91
C GLU A 40 13.71 -4.63 -7.19
N ARG A 41 13.27 -4.63 -8.46
CA ARG A 41 12.08 -3.91 -8.92
C ARG A 41 11.13 -4.84 -9.63
N PHE A 42 9.86 -4.73 -9.26
CA PHE A 42 8.77 -5.54 -9.79
C PHE A 42 7.66 -4.62 -10.31
N ASP A 43 7.49 -4.55 -11.63
CA ASP A 43 6.37 -3.88 -12.28
C ASP A 43 5.11 -4.77 -12.19
N ILE A 44 4.63 -5.02 -10.96
CA ILE A 44 3.47 -5.86 -10.67
C ILE A 44 2.78 -5.37 -9.41
N GLY A 45 1.45 -5.50 -9.39
CA GLY A 45 0.65 -5.25 -8.18
C GLY A 45 0.69 -6.44 -7.23
N LEU A 46 0.64 -6.15 -5.93
CA LEU A 46 0.45 -7.17 -4.90
C LEU A 46 -1.01 -7.20 -4.44
N TYR A 47 -1.51 -8.41 -4.18
CA TYR A 47 -2.90 -8.64 -3.75
C TYR A 47 -3.02 -9.94 -2.94
N SER A 48 -4.22 -10.25 -2.44
CA SER A 48 -4.51 -11.45 -1.63
C SER A 48 -4.48 -12.76 -2.43
N GLU A 49 -4.51 -12.70 -3.75
CA GLU A 49 -4.49 -13.85 -4.67
C GLU A 49 -3.78 -13.51 -6.00
N ASP A 50 -3.28 -14.53 -6.68
CA ASP A 50 -2.74 -14.39 -8.04
C ASP A 50 -3.91 -14.35 -9.03
N THR A 51 -4.20 -13.16 -9.59
CA THR A 51 -5.37 -12.97 -10.47
C THR A 51 -5.24 -11.72 -11.33
N THR A 52 -6.29 -11.43 -12.10
CA THR A 52 -6.44 -10.18 -12.85
C THR A 52 -7.45 -9.29 -12.17
N LYS A 53 -7.09 -8.04 -11.92
CA LYS A 53 -7.95 -7.02 -11.31
C LYS A 53 -8.11 -5.80 -12.21
N THR A 54 -9.17 -5.06 -11.98
CA THR A 54 -9.36 -3.76 -12.64
C THR A 54 -8.63 -2.68 -11.85
N LEU A 55 -7.68 -2.00 -12.48
CA LEU A 55 -7.07 -0.78 -11.96
C LEU A 55 -7.86 0.43 -12.45
N TYR A 56 -8.42 1.20 -11.53
CA TYR A 56 -9.08 2.49 -11.80
C TYR A 56 -8.02 3.58 -11.84
N ILE A 57 -7.74 4.09 -13.04
CA ILE A 57 -6.77 5.16 -13.26
C ILE A 57 -7.49 6.49 -13.07
N THR A 58 -7.08 7.24 -12.07
CA THR A 58 -7.69 8.53 -11.73
C THR A 58 -6.93 9.69 -12.34
N GLN A 59 -7.56 10.87 -12.35
CA GLN A 59 -6.97 12.10 -12.88
C GLN A 59 -5.65 12.45 -12.17
N LYS A 60 -5.54 12.20 -10.88
CA LYS A 60 -4.28 12.24 -10.13
C LYS A 60 -3.79 10.80 -9.94
N GLY A 61 -2.81 10.39 -10.71
CA GLY A 61 -2.35 9.00 -10.75
C GLY A 61 -2.01 8.38 -9.38
N GLU A 62 -1.65 9.21 -8.39
CA GLU A 62 -1.42 8.81 -6.99
C GLU A 62 -2.68 8.34 -6.26
N CYS A 63 -3.89 8.63 -6.79
CA CYS A 63 -5.17 8.17 -6.24
C CYS A 63 -5.73 6.97 -7.04
N SER A 64 -4.95 6.39 -7.97
CA SER A 64 -5.37 5.21 -8.71
C SER A 64 -5.37 3.98 -7.82
N SER A 65 -6.37 3.11 -7.96
CA SER A 65 -6.64 2.02 -7.03
C SER A 65 -7.18 0.79 -7.73
N LEU A 66 -7.04 -0.37 -7.09
CA LEU A 66 -7.77 -1.60 -7.45
C LEU A 66 -9.24 -1.56 -7.01
N TYR A 67 -9.61 -0.59 -6.18
CA TYR A 67 -10.98 -0.33 -5.77
C TYR A 67 -11.55 0.89 -6.51
N GLU A 68 -12.84 0.85 -6.81
CA GLU A 68 -13.53 1.98 -7.45
C GLU A 68 -13.60 3.19 -6.50
N PRO A 69 -13.15 4.40 -6.91
CA PRO A 69 -13.27 5.59 -6.07
C PRO A 69 -14.72 5.90 -5.66
N ASN A 70 -14.93 6.17 -4.38
CA ASN A 70 -16.22 6.58 -3.82
C ASN A 70 -16.36 8.10 -3.87
N LEU A 71 -16.71 8.63 -5.06
CA LEU A 71 -16.77 10.07 -5.27
C LEU A 71 -17.80 10.79 -4.39
N GLU A 72 -18.83 10.09 -3.94
CA GLU A 72 -19.82 10.65 -3.01
C GLU A 72 -19.18 10.97 -1.66
N VAL A 73 -18.47 10.00 -1.08
CA VAL A 73 -17.75 10.18 0.20
C VAL A 73 -16.61 11.20 0.03
N VAL A 74 -15.83 11.11 -1.05
CA VAL A 74 -14.75 12.08 -1.33
C VAL A 74 -15.29 13.50 -1.34
N ARG A 75 -16.42 13.75 -2.04
CA ARG A 75 -17.06 15.06 -2.15
C ARG A 75 -17.60 15.57 -0.81
N GLN A 76 -18.12 14.69 0.03
CA GLN A 76 -18.58 15.04 1.37
C GLN A 76 -17.47 15.60 2.25
N HIS A 77 -16.24 15.10 2.09
CA HIS A 77 -15.09 15.50 2.89
C HIS A 77 -14.25 16.60 2.26
N SER A 78 -14.15 16.66 0.92
CA SER A 78 -13.50 17.72 0.17
C SER A 78 -13.98 17.78 -1.28
N LYS A 79 -14.61 18.88 -1.66
CA LYS A 79 -14.97 19.14 -3.06
C LYS A 79 -13.74 19.29 -3.97
N ALA A 80 -12.65 19.83 -3.44
CA ALA A 80 -11.41 19.99 -4.20
C ALA A 80 -10.72 18.65 -4.49
N ALA A 81 -10.89 17.65 -3.59
CA ALA A 81 -10.31 16.33 -3.78
C ALA A 81 -11.04 15.51 -4.85
N GLU A 82 -12.34 15.74 -5.08
CA GLU A 82 -13.16 14.95 -6.03
C GLU A 82 -12.48 14.80 -7.41
N LYS A 83 -11.97 15.91 -7.95
CA LYS A 83 -11.26 15.88 -9.24
C LYS A 83 -10.07 14.93 -9.25
N ARG A 84 -9.33 14.84 -8.14
CA ARG A 84 -8.14 13.97 -8.02
C ARG A 84 -8.53 12.49 -8.10
N PHE A 85 -9.65 12.13 -7.46
CA PHE A 85 -10.17 10.76 -7.40
C PHE A 85 -11.04 10.37 -8.60
N THR A 86 -11.41 11.32 -9.48
CA THR A 86 -12.25 11.03 -10.65
C THR A 86 -11.54 10.07 -11.59
N PRO A 87 -12.10 8.86 -11.87
CA PRO A 87 -11.53 7.93 -12.83
C PRO A 87 -11.54 8.52 -14.24
N ILE A 88 -10.43 8.35 -14.97
CA ILE A 88 -10.30 8.75 -16.38
C ILE A 88 -10.24 7.55 -17.31
N SER A 89 -9.85 6.38 -16.79
CA SER A 89 -9.83 5.12 -17.52
C SER A 89 -9.71 3.94 -16.56
N THR A 90 -9.86 2.73 -17.09
CA THR A 90 -9.56 1.48 -16.37
C THR A 90 -8.60 0.62 -17.18
N LYS A 91 -7.80 -0.21 -16.50
CA LYS A 91 -6.88 -1.17 -17.12
C LYS A 91 -7.00 -2.50 -16.38
N GLN A 92 -7.01 -3.62 -17.12
CA GLN A 92 -6.83 -4.94 -16.49
C GLN A 92 -5.34 -5.14 -16.20
N VAL A 93 -5.02 -5.52 -14.96
CA VAL A 93 -3.65 -5.69 -14.48
C VAL A 93 -3.52 -7.04 -13.78
N GLN A 94 -2.36 -7.68 -13.94
CA GLN A 94 -2.02 -8.86 -13.19
C GLN A 94 -1.59 -8.45 -11.79
N VAL A 95 -2.10 -9.17 -10.80
CA VAL A 95 -1.69 -9.04 -9.39
C VAL A 95 -1.27 -10.38 -8.84
N ARG A 96 -0.37 -10.38 -7.87
CA ARG A 96 0.15 -11.59 -7.26
C ARG A 96 0.24 -11.48 -5.74
N ARG A 97 0.29 -12.62 -5.11
CA ARG A 97 0.62 -12.72 -3.68
C ARG A 97 2.10 -12.39 -3.45
N MET A 98 2.38 -11.69 -2.36
CA MET A 98 3.75 -11.36 -1.96
C MET A 98 4.54 -12.65 -1.62
N ASP A 99 3.91 -13.60 -0.93
CA ASP A 99 4.51 -14.87 -0.53
C ASP A 99 4.79 -15.83 -1.70
N ASN A 100 4.24 -15.58 -2.90
CA ASN A 100 4.60 -16.28 -4.14
C ASN A 100 5.80 -15.66 -4.87
N ILE A 101 6.29 -14.50 -4.41
CA ILE A 101 7.41 -13.77 -5.06
C ILE A 101 8.63 -13.73 -4.15
N LEU A 102 8.45 -13.42 -2.87
CA LEU A 102 9.54 -13.29 -1.92
C LEU A 102 9.85 -14.63 -1.22
N PRO A 103 11.12 -14.89 -0.84
CA PRO A 103 11.49 -16.09 -0.09
C PRO A 103 10.71 -16.20 1.24
N ALA A 104 10.24 -17.40 1.56
CA ALA A 104 9.40 -17.64 2.74
C ALA A 104 10.11 -17.37 4.07
N ASP A 105 11.44 -17.45 4.09
CA ASP A 105 12.31 -17.19 5.26
C ASP A 105 12.89 -15.76 5.29
N LEU A 106 12.48 -14.89 4.36
CA LEU A 106 12.96 -13.52 4.28
C LEU A 106 12.58 -12.74 5.54
N ILE A 107 13.58 -12.21 6.26
CA ILE A 107 13.38 -11.31 7.38
C ILE A 107 13.21 -9.88 6.85
N ILE A 108 12.04 -9.30 7.03
CA ILE A 108 11.71 -7.95 6.54
C ILE A 108 11.79 -6.97 7.71
N ASP A 109 12.78 -6.08 7.69
CA ASP A 109 12.92 -5.06 8.74
C ASP A 109 11.83 -3.98 8.64
N TYR A 110 11.41 -3.67 7.40
CA TYR A 110 10.42 -2.63 7.15
C TYR A 110 9.59 -2.94 5.90
N LEU A 111 8.29 -3.10 6.10
CA LEU A 111 7.29 -3.26 5.05
C LEU A 111 6.47 -1.97 4.96
N LYS A 112 6.56 -1.25 3.83
CA LYS A 112 5.70 -0.10 3.55
C LYS A 112 4.66 -0.46 2.51
N ILE A 113 3.39 -0.10 2.78
CA ILE A 113 2.26 -0.34 1.88
C ILE A 113 1.48 0.97 1.71
N ASP A 114 1.31 1.39 0.46
CA ASP A 114 0.59 2.59 0.04
C ASP A 114 -0.05 2.28 -1.32
N THR A 115 -1.19 1.59 -1.31
CA THR A 115 -1.85 1.04 -2.50
C THR A 115 -3.24 1.60 -2.73
N GLN A 116 -3.58 2.65 -1.96
CA GLN A 116 -4.80 3.41 -2.13
C GLN A 116 -6.07 2.55 -1.98
N GLY A 117 -6.20 1.91 -0.81
CA GLY A 117 -7.37 1.14 -0.38
C GLY A 117 -7.25 -0.37 -0.49
N SER A 118 -6.16 -0.93 -1.09
CA SER A 118 -5.95 -2.38 -1.16
C SER A 118 -4.90 -2.92 -0.18
N GLU A 119 -4.57 -2.17 0.85
CA GLU A 119 -3.52 -2.47 1.83
C GLU A 119 -3.77 -3.79 2.55
N LEU A 120 -5.01 -4.05 2.99
CA LEU A 120 -5.36 -5.32 3.65
C LEU A 120 -5.21 -6.51 2.70
N ASP A 121 -5.51 -6.34 1.42
CA ASP A 121 -5.31 -7.41 0.43
C ASP A 121 -3.84 -7.72 0.23
N VAL A 122 -2.98 -6.69 0.19
CA VAL A 122 -1.52 -6.88 0.15
C VAL A 122 -1.04 -7.63 1.39
N LEU A 123 -1.51 -7.27 2.58
CA LEU A 123 -1.19 -7.95 3.83
C LEU A 123 -1.64 -9.42 3.83
N LYS A 124 -2.85 -9.70 3.33
CA LYS A 124 -3.34 -11.07 3.15
C LYS A 124 -2.47 -11.87 2.17
N GLY A 125 -2.00 -11.20 1.11
CA GLY A 125 -1.08 -11.79 0.14
C GLY A 125 0.34 -12.01 0.65
N ALA A 126 0.72 -11.35 1.74
CA ALA A 126 1.98 -11.62 2.43
C ALA A 126 1.93 -12.90 3.26
N GLY A 127 0.72 -13.30 3.73
CA GLY A 127 0.53 -14.55 4.46
C GLY A 127 1.51 -14.71 5.63
N ASP A 128 2.15 -15.89 5.71
CA ASP A 128 3.08 -16.22 6.81
C ASP A 128 4.37 -15.40 6.81
N LEU A 129 4.71 -14.70 5.69
CA LEU A 129 5.82 -13.75 5.70
C LEU A 129 5.63 -12.66 6.77
N LEU A 130 4.39 -12.34 7.13
CA LEU A 130 4.10 -11.36 8.18
C LEU A 130 4.71 -11.74 9.53
N TYR A 131 4.93 -13.03 9.83
CA TYR A 131 5.66 -13.47 11.03
C TYR A 131 7.13 -13.04 11.04
N ASN A 132 7.71 -12.76 9.86
CA ASN A 132 9.09 -12.34 9.67
C ASN A 132 9.24 -10.81 9.51
N VAL A 133 8.14 -10.04 9.57
CA VAL A 133 8.16 -8.57 9.47
C VAL A 133 8.35 -7.96 10.86
N ARG A 134 9.27 -6.99 10.98
CA ARG A 134 9.52 -6.25 12.23
C ARG A 134 8.68 -5.00 12.37
N THR A 135 8.52 -4.26 11.28
CA THR A 135 7.75 -3.01 11.26
C THR A 135 6.93 -2.92 9.98
N VAL A 136 5.67 -2.57 10.10
CA VAL A 136 4.79 -2.21 8.98
C VAL A 136 4.49 -0.71 9.05
N GLU A 137 4.68 0.01 7.96
CA GLU A 137 4.07 1.32 7.71
C GLU A 137 2.99 1.11 6.65
N CYS A 138 1.77 1.48 6.97
CA CYS A 138 0.63 1.26 6.10
C CYS A 138 -0.18 2.55 5.97
N GLU A 139 -0.48 2.99 4.73
CA GLU A 139 -1.54 3.98 4.55
C GLU A 139 -2.85 3.35 5.00
N VAL A 140 -3.64 4.09 5.75
CA VAL A 140 -4.92 3.63 6.30
C VAL A 140 -5.96 4.71 6.16
N GLU A 141 -7.17 4.32 5.78
CA GLU A 141 -8.28 5.25 5.69
C GLU A 141 -9.22 5.12 6.89
N PHE A 142 -9.83 6.26 7.24
CA PHE A 142 -10.85 6.37 8.30
C PHE A 142 -12.25 6.60 7.74
N VAL A 143 -12.33 6.81 6.42
CA VAL A 143 -13.57 6.94 5.65
C VAL A 143 -13.42 6.17 4.34
N GLU A 144 -14.52 5.70 3.79
CA GLU A 144 -14.55 4.85 2.59
C GLU A 144 -14.27 5.67 1.31
N LEU A 145 -12.99 6.03 1.08
CA LEU A 145 -12.59 6.76 -0.14
C LEU A 145 -12.73 5.94 -1.42
N TYR A 146 -12.67 4.63 -1.28
CA TYR A 146 -12.87 3.65 -2.36
C TYR A 146 -13.93 2.65 -1.91
N LYS A 147 -14.85 2.27 -2.79
CA LYS A 147 -16.01 1.44 -2.47
C LYS A 147 -15.62 0.06 -1.95
N GLY A 148 -16.06 -0.27 -0.75
CA GLY A 148 -15.82 -1.57 -0.12
C GLY A 148 -14.38 -1.77 0.37
N GLN A 149 -13.55 -0.71 0.43
CA GLN A 149 -12.20 -0.82 0.97
C GLN A 149 -12.20 -1.11 2.48
N PRO A 150 -11.21 -1.84 2.97
CA PRO A 150 -10.96 -1.96 4.40
C PRO A 150 -10.56 -0.61 5.02
N LEU A 151 -10.92 -0.42 6.30
CA LEU A 151 -10.53 0.76 7.07
C LEU A 151 -9.45 0.43 8.11
N PHE A 152 -8.98 1.44 8.82
CA PHE A 152 -7.91 1.32 9.82
C PHE A 152 -8.13 0.17 10.83
N GLU A 153 -9.35 0.01 11.36
CA GLU A 153 -9.60 -1.03 12.38
C GLU A 153 -9.49 -2.45 11.78
N ASP A 154 -9.89 -2.66 10.51
CA ASP A 154 -9.76 -3.94 9.82
C ASP A 154 -8.29 -4.33 9.66
N ILE A 155 -7.45 -3.37 9.25
CA ILE A 155 -6.00 -3.56 9.08
C ILE A 155 -5.34 -3.84 10.44
N LYS A 156 -5.70 -3.09 11.46
CA LYS A 156 -5.19 -3.24 12.82
C LYS A 156 -5.54 -4.60 13.42
N GLU A 157 -6.80 -5.04 13.27
CA GLU A 157 -7.23 -6.35 13.76
C GLU A 157 -6.48 -7.47 13.03
N TYR A 158 -6.31 -7.35 11.72
CA TYR A 158 -5.57 -8.34 10.94
C TYR A 158 -4.10 -8.43 11.36
N LEU A 159 -3.38 -7.31 11.48
CA LEU A 159 -1.96 -7.28 11.85
C LEU A 159 -1.73 -7.78 13.29
N ASN A 160 -2.67 -7.52 14.21
CA ASN A 160 -2.58 -8.02 15.58
C ASN A 160 -2.51 -9.56 15.65
N GLN A 161 -3.12 -10.29 14.71
CA GLN A 161 -3.05 -11.76 14.66
C GLN A 161 -1.63 -12.28 14.40
N TYR A 162 -0.78 -11.44 13.80
CA TYR A 162 0.62 -11.73 13.53
C TYR A 162 1.59 -11.12 14.56
N GLY A 163 1.08 -10.57 15.67
CA GLY A 163 1.91 -9.91 16.69
C GLY A 163 2.49 -8.56 16.24
N LEU A 164 1.88 -7.93 15.24
CA LEU A 164 2.21 -6.59 14.77
C LEU A 164 1.17 -5.62 15.36
N VAL A 165 1.54 -4.93 16.43
CA VAL A 165 0.62 -4.03 17.16
C VAL A 165 0.79 -2.58 16.71
N PHE A 166 -0.32 -1.83 16.72
CA PHE A 166 -0.29 -0.41 16.42
C PHE A 166 0.60 0.35 17.42
N ASP A 167 1.56 1.12 16.90
CA ASP A 167 2.48 1.96 17.68
C ASP A 167 2.04 3.42 17.67
N ARG A 168 1.90 4.00 16.47
CA ARG A 168 1.52 5.41 16.27
C ARG A 168 1.12 5.71 14.84
N TYR A 169 0.54 6.88 14.62
CA TYR A 169 0.49 7.49 13.30
C TYR A 169 1.77 8.29 13.04
N ARG A 170 2.36 8.13 11.84
CA ARG A 170 3.44 8.96 11.32
C ARG A 170 2.86 10.27 10.78
N ARG A 171 1.71 10.17 10.08
CA ARG A 171 0.97 11.27 9.50
C ARG A 171 -0.52 11.00 9.63
N GLU A 172 -1.29 12.05 9.84
CA GLU A 172 -2.75 12.03 9.77
C GLU A 172 -3.21 13.19 8.88
N VAL A 173 -4.17 12.91 8.00
CA VAL A 173 -4.71 13.90 7.06
C VAL A 173 -6.18 14.15 7.37
N ARG A 174 -6.51 15.45 7.51
CA ARG A 174 -7.88 15.95 7.64
C ARG A 174 -8.16 16.84 6.45
N TRP A 175 -9.33 16.66 5.86
CA TRP A 175 -9.79 17.52 4.77
C TRP A 175 -10.69 18.64 5.30
N GLU A 176 -11.38 19.33 4.39
CA GLU A 176 -12.26 20.47 4.69
C GLU A 176 -13.32 20.16 5.76
N SER A 177 -13.82 18.92 5.81
CA SER A 177 -14.75 18.42 6.83
C SER A 177 -14.15 18.36 8.25
N ARG A 178 -12.82 18.57 8.40
CA ARG A 178 -12.05 18.39 9.63
C ARG A 178 -12.06 16.96 10.22
N VAL A 179 -12.75 16.03 9.59
CA VAL A 179 -12.70 14.60 9.92
C VAL A 179 -11.36 14.04 9.45
N ARG A 180 -10.79 13.12 10.21
CA ARG A 180 -9.62 12.37 9.80
C ARG A 180 -10.03 11.46 8.63
N VAL A 181 -9.34 11.58 7.51
CA VAL A 181 -9.70 10.90 6.26
C VAL A 181 -8.77 9.72 6.00
N PHE A 182 -7.46 9.93 6.09
CA PHE A 182 -6.45 8.90 5.95
C PHE A 182 -5.18 9.26 6.72
N GLY A 183 -4.24 8.33 6.83
CA GLY A 183 -2.96 8.55 7.49
C GLY A 183 -2.00 7.40 7.28
N ASP A 184 -0.75 7.58 7.69
CA ASP A 184 0.27 6.55 7.69
C ASP A 184 0.38 5.96 9.11
N ALA A 185 -0.04 4.72 9.30
CA ALA A 185 0.01 4.00 10.57
C ALA A 185 1.26 3.13 10.66
N ILE A 186 1.92 3.15 11.81
CA ILE A 186 3.07 2.30 12.12
C ILE A 186 2.63 1.18 13.06
N PHE A 187 2.96 -0.04 12.68
CA PHE A 187 2.78 -1.25 13.50
C PHE A 187 4.14 -1.88 13.76
N LYS A 188 4.35 -2.40 14.97
CA LYS A 188 5.60 -3.04 15.37
C LYS A 188 5.37 -4.40 15.97
N ARG A 189 6.31 -5.29 15.73
CA ARG A 189 6.35 -6.59 16.37
C ARG A 189 6.60 -6.44 17.87
N VAL A 190 5.80 -7.13 18.69
CA VAL A 190 5.96 -7.26 20.13
C VAL A 190 6.59 -8.59 20.50
#